data_6289db43fa5efdc3c1b98abccb7a398a
#
_entry.id   6289db43fa5efdc3c1b98abccb7a398a
#
_cell.length_a   1.000
_cell.length_b   1.000
_cell.length_c   1.000
_cell.angle_alpha   90.00
_cell.angle_beta   90.00
_cell.angle_gamma   90.00
#
_symmetry.space_group_name_H-M   'P 1'
#
loop_
_entity.id
_entity.type
_entity.pdbx_description
1 polymer ?
#
loop_
_entity_poly.entity_id
_entity_poly.type
_entity_poly.pdbx_seq_one_letter_code
_entity_poly.pdbx_strand_id
1 'polypeptide(L)'
;MRRKRKKTLEEKVNIFLILLIFLCVLPVFLTTFMGRLRIEDLLINRPGSKSAEVEAKLPLIVAKEISIQMPEECIKAQSVIARTNLMAAREAGEEEPQGFEVEELQTLWGSEYAACYEKLSALIKETEGETLQYKDKYIYAAYHQTSAGNTRDMGEYYKSNVMPYLSSAACHEDTTAEGYLNVFFWTEEDFLKQMKLLFSEEELQNSSDVTITARDSAGYVLEVLVGQTVYDGETFRKRLNLPSACLELTLLDGDVRIVTLGQGHGFGLSQSMAKHLAEAGYSYKEILTYFYKGVTIKE
;
A
#
# COMPACT_ATOMS: atom_id res chain seq x y z
N MET A 1 -29.27 -50.99 53.80
CA MET A 1 -29.64 -49.62 54.16
C MET A 1 -28.49 -48.70 53.84
N ARG A 2 -28.56 -47.95 52.70
CA ARG A 2 -27.57 -46.94 52.30
C ARG A 2 -27.89 -45.61 53.01
N ARG A 3 -27.06 -45.16 53.98
CA ARG A 3 -27.12 -43.84 54.59
C ARG A 3 -26.76 -42.78 53.56
N LYS A 4 -27.73 -41.95 53.02
CA LYS A 4 -27.48 -40.74 52.33
C LYS A 4 -26.88 -39.70 53.27
N ARG A 5 -25.56 -39.42 53.11
CA ARG A 5 -24.88 -38.33 53.85
C ARG A 5 -25.50 -37.01 53.37
N LYS A 6 -26.17 -36.26 54.25
CA LYS A 6 -26.61 -34.88 53.97
C LYS A 6 -25.37 -34.02 53.88
N LYS A 7 -25.15 -33.41 52.71
CA LYS A 7 -24.07 -32.41 52.52
C LYS A 7 -24.29 -31.26 53.49
N THR A 8 -23.20 -30.80 54.14
CA THR A 8 -23.24 -29.65 55.06
C THR A 8 -23.56 -28.36 54.29
N LEU A 9 -24.01 -27.32 55.00
CA LEU A 9 -24.34 -26.02 54.42
C LEU A 9 -23.11 -25.41 53.70
N GLU A 10 -21.93 -25.57 54.28
CA GLU A 10 -20.63 -25.14 53.69
C GLU A 10 -20.32 -25.84 52.35
N GLU A 11 -20.53 -27.15 52.26
CA GLU A 11 -20.35 -27.88 50.98
C GLU A 11 -21.31 -27.39 49.86
N LYS A 12 -22.53 -27.01 50.25
CA LYS A 12 -23.52 -26.47 49.32
C LYS A 12 -23.14 -25.07 48.84
N VAL A 13 -22.65 -24.21 49.76
CA VAL A 13 -22.18 -22.84 49.43
C VAL A 13 -20.92 -22.91 48.55
N ASN A 14 -19.97 -23.78 48.83
CA ASN A 14 -18.78 -23.94 48.00
C ASN A 14 -19.12 -24.45 46.58
N ILE A 15 -20.07 -25.41 46.48
CA ILE A 15 -20.52 -25.90 45.17
C ILE A 15 -21.23 -24.76 44.38
N PHE A 16 -22.05 -23.95 45.05
CA PHE A 16 -22.72 -22.82 44.45
C PHE A 16 -21.74 -21.76 43.97
N LEU A 17 -20.71 -21.41 44.75
CA LEU A 17 -19.63 -20.50 44.39
C LEU A 17 -18.81 -20.99 43.18
N ILE A 18 -18.49 -22.28 43.16
CA ILE A 18 -17.78 -22.90 42.02
C ILE A 18 -18.63 -22.84 40.75
N LEU A 19 -19.92 -23.13 40.86
CA LEU A 19 -20.85 -23.04 39.74
C LEU A 19 -21.03 -21.60 39.22
N LEU A 20 -21.06 -20.62 40.13
CA LEU A 20 -21.16 -19.19 39.80
C LEU A 20 -19.89 -18.70 39.07
N ILE A 21 -18.72 -19.10 39.55
CA ILE A 21 -17.44 -18.81 38.90
C ILE A 21 -17.41 -19.43 37.49
N PHE A 22 -17.85 -20.67 37.36
CA PHE A 22 -17.92 -21.36 36.06
C PHE A 22 -18.90 -20.68 35.11
N LEU A 23 -20.04 -20.20 35.63
CA LEU A 23 -21.06 -19.51 34.82
C LEU A 23 -20.60 -18.12 34.31
N CYS A 24 -19.78 -17.41 35.12
CA CYS A 24 -19.32 -16.05 34.76
C CYS A 24 -17.99 -16.08 34.01
N VAL A 25 -17.05 -16.95 34.36
CA VAL A 25 -15.71 -16.99 33.76
C VAL A 25 -15.67 -17.80 32.47
N LEU A 26 -16.45 -18.88 32.39
CA LEU A 26 -16.46 -19.74 31.19
C LEU A 26 -16.94 -19.02 29.92
N PRO A 27 -18.01 -18.19 29.91
CA PRO A 27 -18.40 -17.46 28.74
C PRO A 27 -17.35 -16.42 28.29
N VAL A 28 -16.74 -15.71 29.24
CA VAL A 28 -15.65 -14.74 28.95
C VAL A 28 -14.42 -15.47 28.42
N PHE A 29 -14.05 -16.59 28.99
CA PHE A 29 -12.95 -17.43 28.52
C PHE A 29 -13.26 -18.02 27.13
N LEU A 30 -14.47 -18.52 26.89
CA LEU A 30 -14.91 -19.02 25.61
C LEU A 30 -14.94 -17.93 24.54
N THR A 31 -15.44 -16.73 24.83
CA THR A 31 -15.48 -15.63 23.85
C THR A 31 -14.08 -15.11 23.52
N THR A 32 -13.19 -14.99 24.50
CA THR A 32 -11.79 -14.56 24.26
C THR A 32 -10.97 -15.66 23.60
N PHE A 33 -11.13 -16.91 24.01
CA PHE A 33 -10.38 -18.04 23.47
C PHE A 33 -10.90 -18.48 22.10
N MET A 34 -12.23 -18.56 21.88
CA MET A 34 -12.81 -18.86 20.57
C MET A 34 -12.68 -17.68 19.60
N GLY A 35 -12.67 -16.42 20.07
CA GLY A 35 -12.34 -15.26 19.24
C GLY A 35 -10.89 -15.35 18.73
N ARG A 36 -9.97 -15.75 19.59
CA ARG A 36 -8.56 -15.93 19.22
C ARG A 36 -8.33 -17.15 18.31
N LEU A 37 -8.98 -18.27 18.60
CA LEU A 37 -8.93 -19.48 17.75
C LEU A 37 -9.60 -19.25 16.38
N ARG A 38 -10.69 -18.46 16.32
CA ARG A 38 -11.40 -18.21 15.07
C ARG A 38 -10.60 -17.38 14.09
N ILE A 39 -9.72 -16.50 14.57
CA ILE A 39 -8.83 -15.70 13.72
C ILE A 39 -7.60 -16.53 13.32
N GLU A 40 -6.98 -17.27 14.25
CA GLU A 40 -5.82 -18.11 13.97
C GLU A 40 -6.16 -19.35 13.12
N ASP A 41 -7.31 -20.02 13.40
CA ASP A 41 -7.75 -21.19 12.62
C ASP A 41 -8.26 -20.83 11.21
N LEU A 42 -8.78 -19.63 10.99
CA LEU A 42 -9.11 -19.13 9.66
C LEU A 42 -7.85 -18.78 8.86
N LEU A 43 -6.76 -18.43 9.51
CA LEU A 43 -5.48 -18.11 8.88
C LEU A 43 -4.55 -19.33 8.71
N ILE A 44 -4.67 -20.38 9.54
CA ILE A 44 -3.66 -21.44 9.62
C ILE A 44 -4.11 -22.80 9.06
N ASN A 45 -5.40 -23.13 8.98
CA ASN A 45 -5.83 -24.50 8.69
C ASN A 45 -6.79 -24.65 7.50
N ARG A 46 -6.27 -24.46 6.28
CA ARG A 46 -6.66 -25.30 5.15
C ARG A 46 -5.40 -25.91 4.55
N PRO A 47 -5.24 -27.23 4.51
CA PRO A 47 -4.28 -27.89 3.64
C PRO A 47 -4.87 -27.74 2.21
N GLY A 48 -4.57 -26.66 1.57
CA GLY A 48 -5.12 -26.30 0.28
C GLY A 48 -4.06 -25.59 -0.52
N SER A 49 -4.22 -25.62 -1.79
CA SER A 49 -3.45 -25.06 -2.87
C SER A 49 -2.67 -23.78 -2.49
N LYS A 50 -1.58 -23.50 -3.21
CA LYS A 50 -0.83 -22.23 -3.17
C LYS A 50 -1.75 -20.99 -3.23
N SER A 51 -2.94 -21.11 -3.82
CA SER A 51 -3.98 -20.09 -3.90
C SER A 51 -4.57 -19.72 -2.53
N ALA A 52 -4.91 -20.70 -1.67
CA ALA A 52 -5.48 -20.40 -0.35
C ALA A 52 -4.51 -19.65 0.58
N GLU A 53 -3.21 -19.92 0.45
CA GLU A 53 -2.17 -19.19 1.20
C GLU A 53 -2.03 -17.74 0.73
N VAL A 54 -2.20 -17.49 -0.59
CA VAL A 54 -2.22 -16.14 -1.16
C VAL A 54 -3.40 -15.36 -0.60
N GLU A 55 -4.62 -15.91 -0.71
CA GLU A 55 -5.83 -15.26 -0.22
C GLU A 55 -5.78 -14.94 1.29
N ALA A 56 -5.16 -15.81 2.09
CA ALA A 56 -5.01 -15.59 3.53
C ALA A 56 -4.10 -14.39 3.89
N LYS A 57 -3.14 -14.03 3.04
CA LYS A 57 -2.24 -12.88 3.25
C LYS A 57 -2.84 -11.55 2.80
N LEU A 58 -3.77 -11.57 1.84
CA LEU A 58 -4.28 -10.36 1.19
C LEU A 58 -4.89 -9.33 2.14
N PRO A 59 -5.70 -9.68 3.17
CA PRO A 59 -6.29 -8.67 4.02
C PRO A 59 -5.26 -7.75 4.69
N LEU A 60 -4.14 -8.29 5.14
CA LEU A 60 -3.07 -7.52 5.77
C LEU A 60 -2.27 -6.70 4.76
N ILE A 61 -2.05 -7.24 3.56
CA ILE A 61 -1.35 -6.53 2.47
C ILE A 61 -2.22 -5.38 1.96
N VAL A 62 -3.47 -5.64 1.58
CA VAL A 62 -4.37 -4.63 1.03
C VAL A 62 -4.66 -3.52 2.03
N ALA A 63 -4.85 -3.85 3.32
CA ALA A 63 -5.03 -2.85 4.37
C ALA A 63 -3.85 -1.87 4.50
N LYS A 64 -2.62 -2.32 4.19
CA LYS A 64 -1.42 -1.48 4.20
C LYS A 64 -1.30 -0.61 2.96
N GLU A 65 -1.84 -1.05 1.84
CA GLU A 65 -1.71 -0.42 0.54
C GLU A 65 -2.80 0.62 0.26
N ILE A 66 -4.02 0.42 0.78
CA ILE A 66 -5.16 1.31 0.53
C ILE A 66 -6.03 1.49 1.78
N SER A 67 -6.59 2.71 1.93
CA SER A 67 -7.52 2.98 3.04
C SER A 67 -8.85 2.24 2.86
N ILE A 68 -9.38 1.67 3.95
CA ILE A 68 -10.72 1.04 3.98
C ILE A 68 -11.85 2.04 3.72
N GLN A 69 -11.59 3.35 3.78
CA GLN A 69 -12.53 4.42 3.48
C GLN A 69 -12.66 4.72 1.98
N MET A 70 -11.81 4.12 1.15
CA MET A 70 -11.90 4.27 -0.30
C MET A 70 -13.17 3.57 -0.84
N PRO A 71 -13.68 4.00 -2.01
CA PRO A 71 -14.76 3.30 -2.70
C PRO A 71 -14.47 1.80 -2.85
N GLU A 72 -15.51 0.98 -2.79
CA GLU A 72 -15.37 -0.49 -2.83
C GLU A 72 -14.66 -0.98 -4.11
N GLU A 73 -14.96 -0.36 -5.25
CA GLU A 73 -14.30 -0.69 -6.51
C GLU A 73 -12.80 -0.38 -6.51
N CYS A 74 -12.35 0.64 -5.74
CA CYS A 74 -10.92 0.89 -5.54
C CYS A 74 -10.26 -0.21 -4.70
N ILE A 75 -10.93 -0.67 -3.64
CA ILE A 75 -10.43 -1.74 -2.77
C ILE A 75 -10.36 -3.06 -3.55
N LYS A 76 -11.36 -3.36 -4.38
CA LYS A 76 -11.36 -4.53 -5.28
C LYS A 76 -10.21 -4.45 -6.29
N ALA A 77 -10.01 -3.28 -6.93
CA ALA A 77 -8.89 -3.07 -7.85
C ALA A 77 -7.53 -3.29 -7.13
N GLN A 78 -7.36 -2.73 -5.93
CA GLN A 78 -6.15 -2.92 -5.14
C GLN A 78 -5.95 -4.38 -4.70
N SER A 79 -7.04 -5.11 -4.43
CA SER A 79 -6.97 -6.54 -4.10
C SER A 79 -6.43 -7.39 -5.26
N VAL A 80 -6.87 -7.10 -6.49
CA VAL A 80 -6.33 -7.73 -7.70
C VAL A 80 -4.85 -7.37 -7.92
N ILE A 81 -4.48 -6.10 -7.70
CA ILE A 81 -3.08 -5.62 -7.76
C ILE A 81 -2.21 -6.35 -6.76
N ALA A 82 -2.60 -6.37 -5.48
CA ALA A 82 -1.85 -7.01 -4.40
C ALA A 82 -1.66 -8.52 -4.66
N ARG A 83 -2.72 -9.20 -5.09
CA ARG A 83 -2.67 -10.62 -5.47
C ARG A 83 -1.71 -10.85 -6.64
N THR A 84 -1.78 -10.00 -7.66
CA THR A 84 -0.90 -10.07 -8.83
C THR A 84 0.57 -9.93 -8.43
N ASN A 85 0.89 -8.90 -7.63
CA ASN A 85 2.25 -8.64 -7.17
C ASN A 85 2.78 -9.78 -6.28
N LEU A 86 1.93 -10.33 -5.39
CA LEU A 86 2.30 -11.47 -4.56
C LEU A 86 2.58 -12.73 -5.41
N MET A 87 1.77 -13.00 -6.43
CA MET A 87 1.99 -14.11 -7.35
C MET A 87 3.21 -13.91 -8.22
N ALA A 88 3.43 -12.69 -8.72
CA ALA A 88 4.62 -12.33 -9.49
C ALA A 88 5.92 -12.53 -8.69
N ALA A 89 5.95 -12.03 -7.44
CA ALA A 89 7.10 -12.19 -6.54
C ALA A 89 7.42 -13.67 -6.26
N ARG A 90 6.37 -14.49 -6.00
CA ARG A 90 6.55 -15.95 -5.82
C ARG A 90 7.09 -16.66 -7.05
N GLU A 91 6.59 -16.31 -8.24
CA GLU A 91 7.06 -16.90 -9.49
C GLU A 91 8.53 -16.52 -9.76
N ALA A 92 8.91 -15.27 -9.45
CA ALA A 92 10.28 -14.79 -9.61
C ALA A 92 11.23 -15.25 -8.50
N GLY A 93 10.73 -15.76 -7.38
CA GLY A 93 11.53 -16.07 -6.19
C GLY A 93 12.05 -14.82 -5.49
N GLU A 94 11.32 -13.71 -5.61
CA GLU A 94 11.61 -12.43 -4.98
C GLU A 94 10.91 -12.30 -3.61
N GLU A 95 11.24 -11.25 -2.87
CA GLU A 95 10.59 -10.94 -1.59
C GLU A 95 9.12 -10.60 -1.80
N GLU A 96 8.24 -11.26 -1.03
CA GLU A 96 6.79 -11.02 -1.11
C GLU A 96 6.40 -9.65 -0.52
N PRO A 97 5.37 -8.98 -1.08
CA PRO A 97 4.80 -7.77 -0.48
C PRO A 97 4.45 -7.99 0.99
N GLN A 98 4.87 -7.06 1.85
CA GLN A 98 4.65 -7.13 3.29
C GLN A 98 3.36 -6.41 3.68
N GLY A 99 2.47 -7.10 4.39
CA GLY A 99 1.28 -6.53 5.00
C GLY A 99 1.56 -5.84 6.35
N PHE A 100 0.50 -5.43 7.01
CA PHE A 100 0.54 -5.11 8.44
C PHE A 100 0.69 -6.38 9.27
N GLU A 101 1.28 -6.25 10.46
CA GLU A 101 1.04 -7.23 11.51
C GLU A 101 -0.39 -7.06 12.08
N VAL A 102 -0.98 -8.14 12.58
CA VAL A 102 -2.37 -8.11 13.07
C VAL A 102 -2.55 -7.08 14.18
N GLU A 103 -1.59 -6.98 15.08
CA GLU A 103 -1.58 -6.05 16.20
C GLU A 103 -1.48 -4.58 15.75
N GLU A 104 -0.72 -4.31 14.69
CA GLU A 104 -0.63 -2.98 14.07
C GLU A 104 -1.99 -2.57 13.49
N LEU A 105 -2.64 -3.49 12.76
CA LEU A 105 -3.93 -3.23 12.14
C LEU A 105 -5.05 -3.07 13.19
N GLN A 106 -5.01 -3.86 14.27
CA GLN A 106 -5.91 -3.70 15.41
C GLN A 106 -5.74 -2.33 16.08
N THR A 107 -4.51 -1.88 16.21
CA THR A 107 -4.21 -0.55 16.77
C THR A 107 -4.71 0.55 15.85
N LEU A 108 -4.50 0.42 14.53
CA LEU A 108 -4.91 1.40 13.53
C LEU A 108 -6.43 1.57 13.46
N TRP A 109 -7.18 0.48 13.49
CA TRP A 109 -8.64 0.51 13.36
C TRP A 109 -9.38 0.52 14.72
N GLY A 110 -8.69 0.27 15.81
CA GLY A 110 -9.23 0.35 17.18
C GLY A 110 -10.55 -0.41 17.33
N SER A 111 -11.59 0.26 17.80
CA SER A 111 -12.93 -0.32 18.00
C SER A 111 -13.60 -0.80 16.70
N GLU A 112 -13.23 -0.22 15.55
CA GLU A 112 -13.80 -0.56 14.24
C GLU A 112 -13.11 -1.76 13.57
N TYR A 113 -12.07 -2.34 14.19
CA TYR A 113 -11.26 -3.41 13.59
C TYR A 113 -12.11 -4.55 13.01
N ALA A 114 -13.05 -5.08 13.79
CA ALA A 114 -13.85 -6.24 13.37
C ALA A 114 -14.69 -5.91 12.13
N ALA A 115 -15.35 -4.75 12.11
CA ALA A 115 -16.21 -4.31 10.99
C ALA A 115 -15.36 -4.00 9.75
N CYS A 116 -14.24 -3.28 9.90
CA CYS A 116 -13.32 -2.97 8.81
C CYS A 116 -12.71 -4.24 8.20
N TYR A 117 -12.28 -5.19 9.04
CA TYR A 117 -11.70 -6.45 8.58
C TYR A 117 -12.71 -7.33 7.86
N GLU A 118 -13.95 -7.40 8.35
CA GLU A 118 -15.05 -8.12 7.69
C GLU A 118 -15.36 -7.51 6.32
N LYS A 119 -15.52 -6.18 6.25
CA LYS A 119 -15.75 -5.46 4.99
C LYS A 119 -14.63 -5.73 3.99
N LEU A 120 -13.36 -5.55 4.42
CA LEU A 120 -12.20 -5.76 3.55
C LEU A 120 -12.14 -7.19 3.03
N SER A 121 -12.33 -8.17 3.91
CA SER A 121 -12.31 -9.60 3.54
C SER A 121 -13.42 -9.97 2.56
N ALA A 122 -14.61 -9.36 2.70
CA ALA A 122 -15.71 -9.57 1.77
C ALA A 122 -15.37 -9.02 0.37
N LEU A 123 -14.79 -7.81 0.27
CA LEU A 123 -14.39 -7.22 -1.00
C LEU A 123 -13.24 -7.98 -1.68
N ILE A 124 -12.26 -8.46 -0.92
CA ILE A 124 -11.20 -9.34 -1.44
C ILE A 124 -11.78 -10.62 -2.02
N LYS A 125 -12.78 -11.22 -1.33
CA LYS A 125 -13.44 -12.44 -1.78
C LYS A 125 -14.22 -12.25 -3.08
N GLU A 126 -14.77 -11.06 -3.35
CA GLU A 126 -15.44 -10.77 -4.62
C GLU A 126 -14.49 -10.79 -5.83
N THR A 127 -13.19 -10.70 -5.59
CA THR A 127 -12.15 -10.77 -6.62
C THR A 127 -11.27 -12.01 -6.46
N GLU A 128 -11.75 -13.07 -5.75
CA GLU A 128 -10.95 -14.26 -5.43
C GLU A 128 -10.34 -14.88 -6.69
N GLY A 129 -9.03 -15.15 -6.65
CA GLY A 129 -8.28 -15.74 -7.76
C GLY A 129 -7.91 -14.77 -8.89
N GLU A 130 -8.55 -13.61 -9.03
CA GLU A 130 -8.30 -12.70 -10.14
C GLU A 130 -6.92 -12.03 -10.05
N THR A 131 -6.18 -12.10 -11.16
CA THR A 131 -4.84 -11.51 -11.33
C THR A 131 -4.71 -10.79 -12.67
N LEU A 132 -3.79 -9.82 -12.74
CA LEU A 132 -3.43 -9.11 -13.95
C LEU A 132 -2.31 -9.85 -14.68
N GLN A 133 -2.53 -10.16 -15.95
CA GLN A 133 -1.54 -10.83 -16.79
C GLN A 133 -1.34 -10.10 -18.12
N TYR A 134 -0.10 -10.09 -18.58
CA TYR A 134 0.28 -9.65 -19.91
C TYR A 134 1.04 -10.77 -20.63
N LYS A 135 0.51 -11.22 -21.77
CA LYS A 135 1.07 -12.37 -22.52
C LYS A 135 1.23 -13.62 -21.62
N ASP A 136 0.19 -13.93 -20.85
CA ASP A 136 0.10 -15.08 -19.94
C ASP A 136 1.13 -15.10 -18.79
N LYS A 137 1.70 -13.96 -18.45
CA LYS A 137 2.58 -13.78 -17.29
C LYS A 137 2.01 -12.75 -16.33
N TYR A 138 2.22 -12.96 -15.04
CA TYR A 138 1.90 -11.94 -14.04
C TYR A 138 2.67 -10.67 -14.35
N ILE A 139 2.00 -9.52 -14.19
CA ILE A 139 2.66 -8.23 -14.36
C ILE A 139 3.21 -7.72 -13.02
N TYR A 140 4.14 -6.78 -13.08
CA TYR A 140 4.39 -5.87 -11.98
C TYR A 140 3.31 -4.80 -12.00
N ALA A 141 2.30 -4.94 -11.12
CA ALA A 141 1.18 -4.02 -11.04
C ALA A 141 1.54 -2.84 -10.13
N ALA A 142 2.27 -1.87 -10.70
CA ALA A 142 2.67 -0.65 -9.98
C ALA A 142 1.45 0.23 -9.64
N TYR A 143 1.45 0.84 -8.46
CA TYR A 143 0.43 1.80 -8.03
C TYR A 143 1.06 2.89 -7.16
N HIS A 144 0.39 4.02 -7.06
CA HIS A 144 0.82 5.16 -6.25
C HIS A 144 -0.40 5.95 -5.78
N GLN A 145 -0.19 6.86 -4.83
CA GLN A 145 -1.30 7.56 -4.20
C GLN A 145 -1.92 8.59 -5.15
N THR A 146 -1.13 9.49 -5.76
CA THR A 146 -1.61 10.61 -6.59
C THR A 146 -0.59 10.93 -7.66
N SER A 147 -0.99 10.95 -8.94
CA SER A 147 -0.11 11.35 -10.03
C SER A 147 0.04 12.88 -10.14
N ALA A 148 0.95 13.34 -10.95
CA ALA A 148 1.12 14.76 -11.25
C ALA A 148 0.19 15.27 -12.36
N GLY A 149 -0.95 14.60 -12.61
CA GLY A 149 -1.92 14.87 -13.68
C GLY A 149 -1.88 13.86 -14.82
N ASN A 150 -0.79 13.09 -14.92
CA ASN A 150 -0.64 11.92 -15.79
C ASN A 150 0.24 10.89 -15.09
N THR A 151 -0.03 9.60 -15.33
CA THR A 151 0.92 8.55 -14.92
C THR A 151 2.11 8.52 -15.88
N ARG A 152 3.23 8.00 -15.40
CA ARG A 152 4.48 7.87 -16.18
C ARG A 152 4.41 6.70 -17.15
N ASP A 153 5.15 6.79 -18.24
CA ASP A 153 5.41 5.70 -19.17
C ASP A 153 6.72 4.97 -18.77
N MET A 154 6.62 3.66 -18.50
CA MET A 154 7.78 2.87 -18.09
C MET A 154 8.76 2.66 -19.23
N GLY A 155 8.27 2.64 -20.48
CA GLY A 155 9.10 2.55 -21.68
C GLY A 155 9.99 3.78 -21.87
N GLU A 156 9.46 4.95 -21.58
CA GLU A 156 10.23 6.20 -21.58
C GLU A 156 11.27 6.22 -20.46
N TYR A 157 10.87 5.82 -19.24
CA TYR A 157 11.78 5.79 -18.09
C TYR A 157 12.99 4.87 -18.30
N TYR A 158 12.76 3.62 -18.76
CA TYR A 158 13.83 2.65 -19.01
C TYR A 158 14.45 2.74 -20.41
N LYS A 159 13.96 3.64 -21.28
CA LYS A 159 14.35 3.72 -22.70
C LYS A 159 14.23 2.34 -23.38
N SER A 160 13.21 1.57 -23.04
CA SER A 160 13.00 0.19 -23.51
C SER A 160 11.55 -0.24 -23.34
N ASN A 161 11.11 -1.24 -24.10
CA ASN A 161 9.74 -1.75 -24.07
C ASN A 161 9.57 -2.97 -23.12
N VAL A 162 10.14 -2.89 -21.90
CA VAL A 162 10.10 -4.03 -20.95
C VAL A 162 8.75 -4.24 -20.32
N MET A 163 7.97 -3.15 -20.05
CA MET A 163 6.67 -3.17 -19.37
C MET A 163 5.66 -2.32 -20.13
N PRO A 164 5.27 -2.70 -21.37
CA PRO A 164 4.45 -1.86 -22.25
C PRO A 164 3.02 -1.65 -21.72
N TYR A 165 2.61 -2.43 -20.73
CA TYR A 165 1.34 -2.27 -20.04
C TYR A 165 1.35 -1.09 -19.03
N LEU A 166 2.51 -0.55 -18.65
CA LEU A 166 2.69 0.63 -17.82
C LEU A 166 2.94 1.87 -18.69
N SER A 167 1.99 2.19 -19.56
CA SER A 167 2.00 3.41 -20.35
C SER A 167 1.28 4.55 -19.65
N SER A 168 1.53 5.78 -20.08
CA SER A 168 0.89 6.96 -19.49
C SER A 168 -0.64 6.92 -19.61
N ALA A 169 -1.33 7.29 -18.52
CA ALA A 169 -2.77 7.48 -18.44
C ALA A 169 -3.06 8.88 -17.89
N ALA A 170 -4.12 9.54 -18.41
CA ALA A 170 -4.53 10.87 -17.95
C ALA A 170 -5.17 10.78 -16.54
N CYS A 171 -4.78 11.67 -15.65
CA CYS A 171 -5.27 11.73 -14.28
C CYS A 171 -5.46 13.19 -13.85
N HIS A 172 -6.20 13.96 -14.66
CA HIS A 172 -6.35 15.42 -14.43
C HIS A 172 -7.00 15.73 -13.08
N GLU A 173 -7.89 14.87 -12.60
CA GLU A 173 -8.59 14.98 -11.31
C GLU A 173 -7.64 14.86 -10.13
N ASP A 174 -6.50 14.21 -10.29
CA ASP A 174 -5.46 14.10 -9.26
C ASP A 174 -4.95 15.48 -8.81
N THR A 175 -5.01 16.50 -9.69
CA THR A 175 -4.57 17.87 -9.37
C THR A 175 -5.39 18.54 -8.26
N THR A 176 -6.54 17.99 -7.91
CA THR A 176 -7.42 18.45 -6.82
C THR A 176 -7.28 17.63 -5.54
N ALA A 177 -6.45 16.56 -5.57
CA ALA A 177 -6.29 15.67 -4.42
C ALA A 177 -5.56 16.37 -3.27
N GLU A 178 -5.92 15.98 -2.04
CA GLU A 178 -5.23 16.44 -0.85
C GLU A 178 -3.74 16.05 -0.90
N GLY A 179 -2.86 17.00 -0.57
CA GLY A 179 -1.41 16.78 -0.63
C GLY A 179 -0.83 16.68 -2.04
N TYR A 180 -1.59 17.05 -3.10
CA TYR A 180 -1.09 17.11 -4.47
C TYR A 180 0.13 18.02 -4.62
N LEU A 181 0.10 19.21 -4.01
CA LEU A 181 1.17 20.19 -4.07
C LEU A 181 1.84 20.31 -2.70
N ASN A 182 3.17 20.13 -2.69
CA ASN A 182 3.97 20.32 -1.50
C ASN A 182 5.14 21.27 -1.80
N VAL A 183 5.50 22.11 -0.84
CA VAL A 183 6.58 23.09 -0.97
C VAL A 183 7.54 22.94 0.18
N PHE A 184 8.82 22.86 -0.15
CA PHE A 184 9.91 22.71 0.78
C PHE A 184 10.88 23.88 0.61
N PHE A 185 11.41 24.38 1.72
CA PHE A 185 12.40 25.47 1.75
C PHE A 185 13.60 25.04 2.58
N TRP A 186 14.78 25.40 2.09
CA TRP A 186 16.04 25.30 2.80
C TRP A 186 16.82 26.61 2.60
N THR A 187 17.62 27.01 3.59
CA THR A 187 18.71 27.94 3.31
C THR A 187 19.70 27.26 2.36
N GLU A 188 20.44 28.02 1.57
CA GLU A 188 21.46 27.44 0.68
C GLU A 188 22.46 26.59 1.46
N GLU A 189 22.86 27.04 2.66
CA GLU A 189 23.78 26.30 3.54
C GLU A 189 23.22 24.93 3.95
N ASP A 190 21.98 24.88 4.43
CA ASP A 190 21.35 23.63 4.85
C ASP A 190 21.12 22.69 3.65
N PHE A 191 20.73 23.24 2.50
CA PHE A 191 20.57 22.47 1.27
C PHE A 191 21.89 21.81 0.84
N LEU A 192 22.97 22.58 0.77
CA LEU A 192 24.29 22.07 0.43
C LEU A 192 24.78 21.01 1.41
N LYS A 193 24.54 21.23 2.72
CA LYS A 193 24.86 20.25 3.75
C LYS A 193 24.11 18.93 3.54
N GLN A 194 22.81 19.00 3.21
CA GLN A 194 22.00 17.82 2.89
C GLN A 194 22.50 17.11 1.63
N MET A 195 22.81 17.86 0.56
CA MET A 195 23.32 17.30 -0.68
C MET A 195 24.65 16.57 -0.47
N LYS A 196 25.62 17.21 0.23
CA LYS A 196 26.90 16.56 0.56
C LYS A 196 26.72 15.27 1.34
N LEU A 197 25.84 15.27 2.33
CA LEU A 197 25.57 14.09 3.17
C LEU A 197 24.89 12.96 2.38
N LEU A 198 23.83 13.29 1.64
CA LEU A 198 22.97 12.30 1.00
C LEU A 198 23.54 11.74 -0.31
N PHE A 199 24.37 12.53 -1.00
CA PHE A 199 24.92 12.16 -2.31
C PHE A 199 26.43 11.90 -2.29
N SER A 200 27.08 12.09 -1.14
CA SER A 200 28.53 11.92 -0.95
C SER A 200 29.36 12.83 -1.87
N GLU A 201 28.84 14.02 -2.18
CA GLU A 201 29.46 15.03 -3.06
C GLU A 201 30.07 16.16 -2.22
N GLU A 202 31.29 15.92 -1.69
CA GLU A 202 31.97 16.83 -0.78
C GLU A 202 32.38 18.15 -1.47
N GLU A 203 32.54 18.16 -2.78
CA GLU A 203 33.04 19.32 -3.56
C GLU A 203 31.97 20.34 -3.95
N LEU A 204 30.67 20.10 -3.60
CA LEU A 204 29.59 21.07 -3.88
C LEU A 204 29.88 22.40 -3.23
N GLN A 205 29.88 23.49 -4.02
CA GLN A 205 30.16 24.85 -3.56
C GLN A 205 28.91 25.71 -3.49
N ASN A 206 28.00 25.52 -4.44
CA ASN A 206 26.79 26.34 -4.62
C ASN A 206 25.57 25.47 -4.86
N SER A 207 24.39 25.99 -4.54
CA SER A 207 23.12 25.31 -4.87
C SER A 207 22.92 25.14 -6.37
N SER A 208 23.52 25.95 -7.21
CA SER A 208 23.52 25.84 -8.68
C SER A 208 24.26 24.59 -9.22
N ASP A 209 25.06 23.92 -8.37
CA ASP A 209 25.70 22.65 -8.70
C ASP A 209 24.70 21.47 -8.69
N VAL A 210 23.42 21.74 -8.31
CA VAL A 210 22.32 20.80 -8.35
C VAL A 210 21.33 21.24 -9.42
N THR A 211 21.21 20.46 -10.51
CA THR A 211 20.41 20.84 -11.67
C THR A 211 19.61 19.67 -12.22
N ILE A 212 18.33 19.87 -12.51
CA ILE A 212 17.50 18.91 -13.22
C ILE A 212 17.89 18.92 -14.70
N THR A 213 18.35 17.80 -15.22
CA THR A 213 18.88 17.68 -16.58
C THR A 213 17.92 17.00 -17.56
N ALA A 214 17.01 16.14 -17.05
CA ALA A 214 16.02 15.47 -17.91
C ALA A 214 14.70 15.23 -17.19
N ARG A 215 13.60 15.26 -17.95
CA ARG A 215 12.24 14.91 -17.51
C ARG A 215 11.59 13.96 -18.51
N ASP A 216 10.62 13.15 -18.03
CA ASP A 216 9.74 12.41 -18.89
C ASP A 216 8.56 13.27 -19.38
N SER A 217 7.75 12.71 -20.30
CA SER A 217 6.60 13.39 -20.88
C SER A 217 5.50 13.74 -19.87
N ALA A 218 5.45 13.05 -18.73
CA ALA A 218 4.54 13.33 -17.63
C ALA A 218 5.08 14.39 -16.64
N GLY A 219 6.29 14.95 -16.90
CA GLY A 219 6.91 16.01 -16.11
C GLY A 219 7.75 15.54 -14.95
N TYR A 220 7.86 14.24 -14.71
CA TYR A 220 8.71 13.71 -13.64
C TYR A 220 10.18 13.79 -14.02
N VAL A 221 11.02 14.08 -13.04
CA VAL A 221 12.46 14.14 -13.21
C VAL A 221 13.01 12.76 -13.51
N LEU A 222 13.75 12.65 -14.60
CA LEU A 222 14.51 11.46 -14.97
C LEU A 222 15.94 11.54 -14.44
N GLU A 223 16.57 12.70 -14.56
CA GLU A 223 17.97 12.89 -14.22
C GLU A 223 18.20 14.20 -13.46
N VAL A 224 18.99 14.12 -12.40
CA VAL A 224 19.49 15.27 -11.62
C VAL A 224 21.01 15.20 -11.57
N LEU A 225 21.66 16.26 -12.02
CA LEU A 225 23.09 16.44 -11.80
C LEU A 225 23.30 17.01 -10.39
N VAL A 226 24.11 16.34 -9.57
CA VAL A 226 24.56 16.81 -8.27
C VAL A 226 26.09 16.84 -8.31
N GLY A 227 26.68 18.04 -8.33
CA GLY A 227 28.10 18.21 -8.57
C GLY A 227 28.52 17.71 -9.95
N GLN A 228 29.25 16.60 -10.02
CA GLN A 228 29.69 15.98 -11.26
C GLN A 228 28.98 14.65 -11.55
N THR A 229 28.09 14.19 -10.66
CA THR A 229 27.43 12.89 -10.74
C THR A 229 25.94 13.07 -11.12
N VAL A 230 25.50 12.26 -12.07
CA VAL A 230 24.08 12.20 -12.48
C VAL A 230 23.38 11.10 -11.68
N TYR A 231 22.30 11.46 -11.00
CA TYR A 231 21.42 10.56 -10.28
C TYR A 231 20.05 10.49 -10.97
N ASP A 232 19.39 9.34 -10.90
CA ASP A 232 18.00 9.24 -11.34
C ASP A 232 17.05 10.00 -10.39
N GLY A 233 15.94 10.50 -10.94
CA GLY A 233 14.99 11.34 -10.20
C GLY A 233 14.34 10.63 -9.02
N GLU A 234 14.13 9.30 -9.10
CA GLU A 234 13.56 8.51 -7.99
C GLU A 234 14.57 8.34 -6.85
N THR A 235 15.85 8.18 -7.15
CA THR A 235 16.93 8.20 -6.15
C THR A 235 17.00 9.56 -5.45
N PHE A 236 16.94 10.65 -6.24
CA PHE A 236 16.92 12.01 -5.68
C PHE A 236 15.70 12.22 -4.77
N ARG A 237 14.50 11.86 -5.23
CA ARG A 237 13.28 11.92 -4.45
C ARG A 237 13.39 11.15 -3.12
N LYS A 238 13.82 9.89 -3.19
CA LYS A 238 13.90 9.00 -2.01
C LYS A 238 14.92 9.49 -0.98
N ARG A 239 16.11 9.92 -1.42
CA ARG A 239 17.15 10.41 -0.52
C ARG A 239 16.73 11.68 0.22
N LEU A 240 15.99 12.57 -0.45
CA LEU A 240 15.46 13.80 0.16
C LEU A 240 14.11 13.60 0.86
N ASN A 241 13.56 12.36 0.85
CA ASN A 241 12.23 12.05 1.37
C ASN A 241 11.13 12.95 0.80
N LEU A 242 11.20 13.25 -0.49
CA LEU A 242 10.19 14.04 -1.19
C LEU A 242 8.98 13.19 -1.58
N PRO A 243 7.75 13.75 -1.58
CA PRO A 243 6.54 13.02 -1.96
C PRO A 243 6.56 12.50 -3.40
N SER A 244 7.12 13.28 -4.33
CA SER A 244 7.10 12.97 -5.76
C SER A 244 8.40 13.35 -6.45
N ALA A 245 8.76 12.63 -7.51
CA ALA A 245 9.82 13.02 -8.45
C ALA A 245 9.33 14.00 -9.53
N CYS A 246 8.02 14.32 -9.62
CA CYS A 246 7.55 15.47 -10.36
C CYS A 246 7.81 16.72 -9.50
N LEU A 247 8.99 17.29 -9.65
CA LEU A 247 9.45 18.38 -8.80
C LEU A 247 10.09 19.51 -9.60
N GLU A 248 9.97 20.72 -9.07
CA GLU A 248 10.65 21.93 -9.52
C GLU A 248 11.65 22.36 -8.43
N LEU A 249 12.88 22.65 -8.85
CA LEU A 249 13.91 23.21 -8.00
C LEU A 249 14.16 24.65 -8.41
N THR A 250 14.01 25.60 -7.50
CA THR A 250 14.18 27.02 -7.74
C THR A 250 15.19 27.58 -6.74
N LEU A 251 16.21 28.27 -7.27
CA LEU A 251 17.18 29.00 -6.44
C LEU A 251 16.63 30.42 -6.23
N LEU A 252 16.56 30.83 -4.98
CA LEU A 252 16.16 32.15 -4.53
C LEU A 252 17.38 32.82 -3.86
N ASP A 253 17.35 34.12 -3.62
CA ASP A 253 18.44 34.82 -2.97
C ASP A 253 18.71 34.26 -1.56
N GLY A 254 19.68 33.34 -1.47
CA GLY A 254 20.09 32.69 -0.22
C GLY A 254 19.24 31.47 0.18
N ASP A 255 18.24 31.08 -0.60
CA ASP A 255 17.34 29.98 -0.32
C ASP A 255 17.17 29.03 -1.52
N VAL A 256 16.80 27.80 -1.23
CA VAL A 256 16.40 26.78 -2.22
C VAL A 256 14.96 26.37 -1.96
N ARG A 257 14.12 26.46 -2.98
CA ARG A 257 12.74 26.00 -2.95
C ARG A 257 12.56 24.77 -3.83
N ILE A 258 11.98 23.70 -3.28
CA ILE A 258 11.52 22.55 -4.04
C ILE A 258 9.99 22.49 -3.95
N VAL A 259 9.33 22.43 -5.09
CA VAL A 259 7.89 22.18 -5.21
C VAL A 259 7.70 20.79 -5.79
N THR A 260 6.86 19.95 -5.17
CA THR A 260 6.53 18.62 -5.72
C THR A 260 5.05 18.54 -6.04
N LEU A 261 4.71 17.84 -7.13
CA LEU A 261 3.36 17.57 -7.58
C LEU A 261 3.07 16.07 -7.52
N GLY A 262 1.93 15.70 -6.92
CA GLY A 262 1.54 14.32 -6.70
C GLY A 262 2.24 13.64 -5.52
N GLN A 263 1.94 12.35 -5.32
CA GLN A 263 2.47 11.52 -4.24
C GLN A 263 2.76 10.11 -4.76
N GLY A 264 4.02 9.70 -4.71
CA GLY A 264 4.51 8.41 -5.17
C GLY A 264 5.39 8.53 -6.42
N HIS A 265 5.66 7.37 -7.03
CA HIS A 265 6.57 7.26 -8.17
C HIS A 265 5.90 7.55 -9.53
N GLY A 266 4.57 7.65 -9.59
CA GLY A 266 3.81 8.01 -10.79
C GLY A 266 3.55 6.87 -11.78
N PHE A 267 3.98 5.64 -11.57
CA PHE A 267 3.74 4.51 -12.49
C PHE A 267 2.47 3.74 -12.13
N GLY A 268 1.76 3.24 -13.15
CA GLY A 268 0.59 2.38 -13.00
C GLY A 268 -0.62 3.09 -12.41
N LEU A 269 -1.35 2.45 -11.50
CA LEU A 269 -2.61 2.97 -10.97
C LEU A 269 -2.39 4.14 -10.01
N SER A 270 -3.04 5.29 -10.29
CA SER A 270 -3.23 6.36 -9.30
C SER A 270 -4.46 6.06 -8.44
N GLN A 271 -4.28 5.94 -7.11
CA GLN A 271 -5.39 5.70 -6.20
C GLN A 271 -6.38 6.86 -6.15
N SER A 272 -5.91 8.11 -6.29
CA SER A 272 -6.78 9.30 -6.35
C SER A 272 -7.64 9.28 -7.61
N MET A 273 -7.06 9.01 -8.79
CA MET A 273 -7.85 8.89 -10.03
C MET A 273 -8.75 7.66 -10.02
N ALA A 274 -8.31 6.53 -9.46
CA ALA A 274 -9.15 5.35 -9.27
C ALA A 274 -10.40 5.68 -8.44
N LYS A 275 -10.26 6.49 -7.39
CA LYS A 275 -11.38 6.99 -6.59
C LYS A 275 -12.37 7.77 -7.45
N HIS A 276 -11.89 8.72 -8.27
CA HIS A 276 -12.74 9.48 -9.19
C HIS A 276 -13.48 8.59 -10.17
N LEU A 277 -12.81 7.61 -10.76
CA LEU A 277 -13.41 6.65 -11.67
C LEU A 277 -14.50 5.81 -10.97
N ALA A 278 -14.23 5.31 -9.75
CA ALA A 278 -15.21 4.57 -8.97
C ALA A 278 -16.44 5.42 -8.62
N GLU A 279 -16.24 6.68 -8.21
CA GLU A 279 -17.32 7.64 -7.94
C GLU A 279 -18.13 7.98 -9.19
N ALA A 280 -17.51 7.91 -10.37
CA ALA A 280 -18.17 8.04 -11.67
C ALA A 280 -18.87 6.76 -12.15
N GLY A 281 -18.84 5.66 -11.35
CA GLY A 281 -19.54 4.42 -11.62
C GLY A 281 -18.74 3.36 -12.40
N TYR A 282 -17.44 3.54 -12.56
CA TYR A 282 -16.57 2.53 -13.16
C TYR A 282 -16.35 1.36 -12.22
N SER A 283 -16.44 0.14 -12.75
CA SER A 283 -16.08 -1.09 -12.04
C SER A 283 -14.55 -1.21 -11.84
N TYR A 284 -14.14 -2.01 -10.87
CA TYR A 284 -12.72 -2.28 -10.65
C TYR A 284 -12.00 -2.85 -11.90
N LYS A 285 -12.71 -3.61 -12.75
CA LYS A 285 -12.13 -4.13 -14.00
C LYS A 285 -11.87 -3.02 -15.02
N GLU A 286 -12.77 -2.06 -15.12
CA GLU A 286 -12.59 -0.89 -15.97
C GLU A 286 -11.49 0.02 -15.43
N ILE A 287 -11.43 0.22 -14.11
CA ILE A 287 -10.34 0.96 -13.44
C ILE A 287 -8.99 0.30 -13.74
N LEU A 288 -8.85 -1.02 -13.55
CA LEU A 288 -7.60 -1.72 -13.81
C LEU A 288 -7.17 -1.61 -15.28
N THR A 289 -8.08 -1.78 -16.22
CA THR A 289 -7.79 -1.68 -17.67
C THR A 289 -7.57 -0.24 -18.15
N TYR A 290 -8.03 0.76 -17.37
CA TYR A 290 -7.69 2.16 -17.59
C TYR A 290 -6.19 2.43 -17.40
N PHE A 291 -5.57 1.83 -16.38
CA PHE A 291 -4.16 2.06 -16.05
C PHE A 291 -3.20 1.05 -16.67
N TYR A 292 -3.60 -0.21 -16.79
CA TYR A 292 -2.73 -1.28 -17.33
C TYR A 292 -3.18 -1.66 -18.74
N LYS A 293 -2.43 -1.22 -19.75
CA LYS A 293 -2.83 -1.39 -21.14
C LYS A 293 -2.55 -2.79 -21.68
N GLY A 294 -3.55 -3.37 -22.34
CA GLY A 294 -3.42 -4.68 -22.99
C GLY A 294 -3.25 -5.85 -22.02
N VAL A 295 -3.56 -5.68 -20.73
CA VAL A 295 -3.61 -6.76 -19.76
C VAL A 295 -4.93 -7.54 -19.86
N THR A 296 -4.90 -8.78 -19.38
CA THR A 296 -6.09 -9.61 -19.15
C THR A 296 -6.22 -9.87 -17.65
N ILE A 297 -7.46 -9.82 -17.16
CA ILE A 297 -7.79 -10.25 -15.79
C ILE A 297 -8.15 -11.72 -15.87
N LYS A 298 -7.43 -12.58 -15.16
CA LYS A 298 -7.63 -14.04 -15.14
C LYS A 298 -7.78 -14.53 -13.71
N GLU A 299 -8.61 -15.54 -13.55
CA GLU A 299 -8.75 -16.37 -12.34
C GLU A 299 -7.69 -17.47 -12.29
#